data_74a4393327fda3940a7049b363a15d27
#
_entry.id   74a4393327fda3940a7049b363a15d27
#
_cell.length_a   1.000
_cell.length_b   1.000
_cell.length_c   1.000
_cell.angle_alpha   90.00
_cell.angle_beta   90.00
_cell.angle_gamma   90.00
#
_symmetry.space_group_name_H-M   'P 1'
#
loop_
_entity.id
_entity.type
_entity.pdbx_description
1 polymer ?
#
loop_
_entity_poly.entity_id
_entity_poly.type
_entity_poly.pdbx_seq_one_letter_code
_entity_poly.pdbx_strand_id
1 'polypeptide(L)'
;MVGLPPERETTAGLGAAALKKLELARALATSPRLLLADESLGGLDEAEMDQAADMLRKIRDDLGITIIWVEHIMGVLMRVVDRVMVLDHGDKISEGLPSAVASDVRVIEVYLGTDAETTQAAAAEARRRAGV
;
A
#
# COMPACT_ATOMS: atom_id res chain seq x y z
N MET A 1 -2.57 18.69 -1.25
CA MET A 1 -2.79 17.26 -1.51
C MET A 1 -1.79 16.38 -0.76
N VAL A 2 -0.48 16.52 -0.95
CA VAL A 2 0.52 15.67 -0.26
C VAL A 2 1.07 16.25 1.05
N GLY A 3 0.63 17.43 1.49
CA GLY A 3 0.96 18.04 2.79
C GLY A 3 2.43 18.46 2.95
N LEU A 4 3.10 18.85 1.87
CA LEU A 4 4.43 19.46 1.92
C LEU A 4 4.32 20.99 2.03
N PRO A 5 5.22 21.67 2.79
CA PRO A 5 5.27 23.12 2.80
C PRO A 5 5.60 23.68 1.41
N PRO A 6 4.93 24.78 0.98
CA PRO A 6 5.03 25.29 -0.40
C PRO A 6 6.37 25.95 -0.75
N GLU A 7 7.18 26.30 0.23
CA GLU A 7 8.33 27.21 0.06
C GLU A 7 9.67 26.54 0.38
N ARG A 8 9.96 25.38 -0.28
CA ARG A 8 11.31 24.79 -0.18
C ARG A 8 12.01 24.82 -1.52
N GLU A 9 13.12 25.52 -1.56
CA GLU A 9 14.01 25.58 -2.73
C GLU A 9 14.87 24.33 -2.87
N THR A 10 15.08 23.57 -1.78
CA THR A 10 15.91 22.36 -1.77
C THR A 10 15.27 21.21 -1.00
N THR A 11 15.67 19.99 -1.34
CA THR A 11 15.28 18.77 -0.60
C THR A 11 16.16 18.50 0.62
N ALA A 12 17.18 19.35 0.87
CA ALA A 12 18.08 19.21 1.98
C ALA A 12 17.30 19.25 3.31
N GLY A 13 17.52 18.26 4.18
CA GLY A 13 16.86 18.16 5.49
C GLY A 13 15.41 17.64 5.46
N LEU A 14 14.93 17.10 4.35
CA LEU A 14 13.69 16.32 4.34
C LEU A 14 13.93 14.91 4.91
N GLY A 15 13.09 14.49 5.86
CA GLY A 15 13.06 13.11 6.32
C GLY A 15 12.45 12.16 5.27
N ALA A 16 12.54 10.84 5.51
CA ALA A 16 12.09 9.80 4.59
C ALA A 16 10.62 9.99 4.14
N ALA A 17 9.71 10.23 5.07
CA ALA A 17 8.29 10.45 4.76
C ALA A 17 8.06 11.67 3.86
N ALA A 18 8.81 12.77 4.06
CA ALA A 18 8.68 13.97 3.24
C ALA A 18 9.25 13.76 1.83
N LEU A 19 10.33 12.98 1.69
CA LEU A 19 10.87 12.59 0.38
C LEU A 19 9.88 11.71 -0.39
N LYS A 20 9.23 10.73 0.24
CA LYS A 20 8.18 9.91 -0.37
C LYS A 20 6.98 10.76 -0.84
N LYS A 21 6.57 11.74 -0.03
CA LYS A 21 5.53 12.71 -0.42
C LYS A 21 5.94 13.54 -1.63
N LEU A 22 7.21 13.94 -1.74
CA LEU A 22 7.73 14.69 -2.87
C LEU A 22 7.75 13.83 -4.15
N GLU A 23 8.17 12.56 -4.06
CA GLU A 23 8.10 11.62 -5.19
C GLU A 23 6.67 11.46 -5.69
N LEU A 24 5.72 11.27 -4.79
CA LEU A 24 4.31 11.17 -5.11
C LEU A 24 3.79 12.46 -5.76
N ALA A 25 4.14 13.63 -5.22
CA ALA A 25 3.75 14.93 -5.78
C ALA A 25 4.25 15.11 -7.22
N ARG A 26 5.49 14.68 -7.50
CA ARG A 26 6.06 14.71 -8.87
C ARG A 26 5.29 13.81 -9.83
N ALA A 27 4.95 12.60 -9.40
CA ALA A 27 4.16 11.68 -10.20
C ALA A 27 2.76 12.26 -10.49
N LEU A 28 2.10 12.82 -9.48
CA LEU A 28 0.76 13.42 -9.62
C LEU A 28 0.75 14.68 -10.50
N ALA A 29 1.86 15.42 -10.57
CA ALA A 29 1.98 16.60 -11.41
C ALA A 29 1.84 16.30 -12.92
N THR A 30 2.01 15.04 -13.32
CA THR A 30 1.80 14.59 -14.71
C THR A 30 0.32 14.34 -15.04
N SER A 31 -0.59 14.53 -14.07
CA SER A 31 -2.02 14.23 -14.22
C SER A 31 -2.29 12.77 -14.68
N PRO A 32 -1.72 11.76 -14.02
CA PRO A 32 -1.79 10.39 -14.48
C PRO A 32 -3.20 9.82 -14.34
N ARG A 33 -3.57 8.91 -15.25
CA ARG A 33 -4.75 8.04 -15.11
C ARG A 33 -4.39 6.74 -14.38
N LEU A 34 -3.13 6.35 -14.41
CA LEU A 34 -2.55 5.19 -13.75
C LEU A 34 -1.30 5.61 -13.00
N LEU A 35 -1.25 5.33 -11.71
CA LEU A 35 -0.07 5.51 -10.85
C LEU A 35 0.51 4.14 -10.52
N LEU A 36 1.81 3.97 -10.76
CA LEU A 36 2.57 2.80 -10.33
C LEU A 36 3.39 3.18 -9.10
N ALA A 37 3.16 2.52 -7.98
CA ALA A 37 3.88 2.72 -6.74
C ALA A 37 4.61 1.42 -6.39
N ASP A 38 5.94 1.48 -6.29
CA ASP A 38 6.79 0.34 -6.00
C ASP A 38 7.56 0.60 -4.71
N GLU A 39 7.37 -0.30 -3.72
CA GLU A 39 7.98 -0.23 -2.38
C GLU A 39 7.94 1.17 -1.74
N SER A 40 6.81 1.84 -1.87
CA SER A 40 6.66 3.24 -1.48
C SER A 40 6.62 3.46 0.05
N LEU A 41 6.48 2.40 0.82
CA LEU A 41 6.46 2.43 2.29
C LEU A 41 7.83 2.19 2.94
N GLY A 42 8.84 1.84 2.17
CA GLY A 42 10.18 1.55 2.70
C GLY A 42 10.76 2.73 3.49
N GLY A 43 11.28 2.42 4.70
CA GLY A 43 11.90 3.42 5.59
C GLY A 43 10.93 4.28 6.40
N LEU A 44 9.63 3.98 6.36
CA LEU A 44 8.60 4.61 7.18
C LEU A 44 8.35 3.79 8.46
N ASP A 45 7.98 4.46 9.54
CA ASP A 45 7.45 3.78 10.71
C ASP A 45 5.98 3.36 10.50
N GLU A 46 5.41 2.59 11.44
CA GLU A 46 4.06 2.05 11.31
C GLU A 46 3.00 3.16 11.16
N ALA A 47 3.10 4.25 11.93
CA ALA A 47 2.18 5.36 11.86
C ALA A 47 2.32 6.14 10.54
N GLU A 48 3.53 6.30 10.05
CA GLU A 48 3.82 6.92 8.74
C GLU A 48 3.32 6.06 7.58
N MET A 49 3.44 4.72 7.67
CA MET A 49 2.91 3.78 6.68
C MET A 49 1.38 3.88 6.60
N ASP A 50 0.70 3.93 7.74
CA ASP A 50 -0.76 4.08 7.79
C ASP A 50 -1.21 5.40 7.15
N GLN A 51 -0.53 6.50 7.47
CA GLN A 51 -0.81 7.81 6.87
C GLN A 51 -0.56 7.81 5.36
N ALA A 52 0.50 7.15 4.89
CA ALA A 52 0.80 7.05 3.45
C ALA A 52 -0.27 6.23 2.72
N ALA A 53 -0.72 5.12 3.30
CA ALA A 53 -1.78 4.29 2.74
C ALA A 53 -3.12 5.04 2.64
N ASP A 54 -3.52 5.72 3.71
CA ASP A 54 -4.74 6.54 3.71
C ASP A 54 -4.65 7.70 2.71
N MET A 55 -3.48 8.31 2.57
CA MET A 55 -3.25 9.36 1.58
C MET A 55 -3.37 8.83 0.15
N LEU A 56 -2.81 7.67 -0.17
CA LEU A 56 -2.94 7.07 -1.50
C LEU A 56 -4.39 6.72 -1.81
N ARG A 57 -5.13 6.16 -0.85
CA ARG A 57 -6.55 5.88 -1.00
C ARG A 57 -7.34 7.15 -1.29
N LYS A 58 -7.10 8.21 -0.51
CA LYS A 58 -7.74 9.50 -0.73
C LYS A 58 -7.42 10.10 -2.10
N ILE A 59 -6.17 10.03 -2.54
CA ILE A 59 -5.75 10.50 -3.87
C ILE A 59 -6.46 9.73 -4.98
N ARG A 60 -6.54 8.39 -4.86
CA ARG A 60 -7.29 7.55 -5.80
C ARG A 60 -8.74 8.02 -5.91
N ASP A 61 -9.41 8.22 -4.79
CA ASP A 61 -10.83 8.58 -4.74
C ASP A 61 -11.06 10.01 -5.24
N ASP A 62 -10.25 10.98 -4.82
CA ASP A 62 -10.38 12.40 -5.18
C ASP A 62 -10.08 12.64 -6.68
N LEU A 63 -9.11 11.92 -7.24
CA LEU A 63 -8.67 12.11 -8.64
C LEU A 63 -9.28 11.08 -9.61
N GLY A 64 -9.94 10.04 -9.12
CA GLY A 64 -10.50 8.97 -9.95
C GLY A 64 -9.43 8.20 -10.74
N ILE A 65 -8.24 8.03 -10.19
CA ILE A 65 -7.13 7.32 -10.83
C ILE A 65 -7.05 5.87 -10.39
N THR A 66 -6.44 5.04 -11.23
CA THR A 66 -6.06 3.68 -10.85
C THR A 66 -4.67 3.69 -10.23
N ILE A 67 -4.47 2.94 -9.14
CA ILE A 67 -3.16 2.76 -8.51
C ILE A 67 -2.82 1.26 -8.54
N ILE A 68 -1.67 0.93 -9.12
CA ILE A 68 -1.04 -0.39 -8.95
C ILE A 68 0.08 -0.20 -7.93
N TRP A 69 -0.05 -0.90 -6.81
CA TRP A 69 0.86 -0.75 -5.69
C TRP A 69 1.56 -2.08 -5.41
N VAL A 70 2.88 -2.10 -5.58
CA VAL A 70 3.73 -3.26 -5.29
C VAL A 70 4.32 -3.08 -3.90
N GLU A 71 4.02 -3.99 -2.99
CA GLU A 71 4.47 -3.96 -1.60
C GLU A 71 4.60 -5.35 -1.03
N HIS A 72 5.44 -5.47 -0.02
CA HIS A 72 5.59 -6.70 0.76
C HIS A 72 5.01 -6.59 2.18
N ILE A 73 4.57 -5.39 2.59
CA ILE A 73 3.99 -5.13 3.91
C ILE A 73 2.48 -5.39 3.85
N MET A 74 2.11 -6.67 3.97
CA MET A 74 0.73 -7.15 3.78
C MET A 74 -0.28 -6.48 4.71
N GLY A 75 0.09 -6.23 5.98
CA GLY A 75 -0.80 -5.65 6.98
C GLY A 75 -1.37 -4.28 6.60
N VAL A 76 -0.56 -3.42 5.98
CA VAL A 76 -1.00 -2.10 5.49
C VAL A 76 -1.78 -2.25 4.19
N LEU A 77 -1.24 -3.02 3.23
CA LEU A 77 -1.80 -3.18 1.89
C LEU A 77 -3.24 -3.70 1.93
N MET A 78 -3.48 -4.78 2.67
CA MET A 78 -4.77 -5.46 2.75
C MET A 78 -5.92 -4.59 3.27
N ARG A 79 -5.63 -3.49 3.97
CA ARG A 79 -6.64 -2.58 4.53
C ARG A 79 -7.15 -1.54 3.55
N VAL A 80 -6.38 -1.23 2.50
CA VAL A 80 -6.64 -0.05 1.65
C VAL A 80 -6.86 -0.36 0.18
N VAL A 81 -6.50 -1.57 -0.28
CA VAL A 81 -6.64 -1.96 -1.69
C VAL A 81 -7.97 -2.64 -1.97
N ASP A 82 -8.45 -2.52 -3.21
CA ASP A 82 -9.69 -3.16 -3.67
C ASP A 82 -9.47 -4.60 -4.12
N ARG A 83 -8.28 -4.88 -4.67
CA ARG A 83 -7.87 -6.21 -5.14
C ARG A 83 -6.40 -6.44 -4.86
N VAL A 84 -6.05 -7.70 -4.66
CA VAL A 84 -4.67 -8.15 -4.45
C VAL A 84 -4.33 -9.20 -5.51
N MET A 85 -3.12 -9.11 -6.04
CA MET A 85 -2.48 -10.17 -6.82
C MET A 85 -1.19 -10.54 -6.11
N VAL A 86 -0.99 -11.82 -5.87
CA VAL A 86 0.23 -12.34 -5.24
C VAL A 86 1.07 -13.06 -6.27
N LEU A 87 2.33 -12.66 -6.34
CA LEU A 87 3.34 -13.26 -7.22
C LEU A 87 4.40 -13.98 -6.39
N ASP A 88 4.81 -15.15 -6.85
CA ASP A 88 5.95 -15.89 -6.32
C ASP A 88 6.84 -16.35 -7.47
N HIS A 89 8.13 -15.97 -7.43
CA HIS A 89 9.11 -16.27 -8.49
C HIS A 89 8.62 -15.96 -9.93
N GLY A 90 7.77 -14.94 -10.08
CA GLY A 90 7.20 -14.52 -11.37
C GLY A 90 5.87 -15.18 -11.72
N ASP A 91 5.44 -16.18 -10.97
CA ASP A 91 4.15 -16.86 -11.17
C ASP A 91 3.05 -16.22 -10.31
N LYS A 92 1.86 -16.04 -10.89
CA LYS A 92 0.69 -15.57 -10.15
C LYS A 92 0.10 -16.74 -9.37
N ILE A 93 0.23 -16.70 -8.03
CA ILE A 93 -0.26 -17.75 -7.14
C ILE A 93 -1.67 -17.49 -6.60
N SER A 94 -2.07 -16.22 -6.48
CA SER A 94 -3.43 -15.85 -6.03
C SER A 94 -3.84 -14.49 -6.56
N GLU A 95 -5.16 -14.27 -6.72
CA GLU A 95 -5.72 -12.97 -7.08
C GLU A 95 -7.17 -12.88 -6.62
N GLY A 96 -7.55 -11.76 -6.03
CA GLY A 96 -8.93 -11.54 -5.59
C GLY A 96 -9.10 -10.41 -4.60
N LEU A 97 -10.19 -10.46 -3.85
CA LEU A 97 -10.41 -9.55 -2.72
C LEU A 97 -9.37 -9.79 -1.63
N PRO A 98 -8.96 -8.76 -0.88
CA PRO A 98 -7.97 -8.89 0.18
C PRO A 98 -8.26 -10.03 1.16
N SER A 99 -9.52 -10.18 1.60
CA SER A 99 -9.92 -11.24 2.54
C SER A 99 -9.80 -12.65 1.95
N ALA A 100 -10.07 -12.82 0.67
CA ALA A 100 -9.95 -14.11 -0.01
C ALA A 100 -8.47 -14.50 -0.18
N VAL A 101 -7.64 -13.54 -0.63
CA VAL A 101 -6.20 -13.76 -0.82
C VAL A 101 -5.49 -14.03 0.50
N ALA A 102 -5.84 -13.31 1.57
CA ALA A 102 -5.28 -13.53 2.91
C ALA A 102 -5.63 -14.91 3.51
N SER A 103 -6.67 -15.58 2.99
CA SER A 103 -7.08 -16.92 3.40
C SER A 103 -6.61 -18.03 2.45
N ASP A 104 -5.94 -17.69 1.36
CA ASP A 104 -5.41 -18.66 0.40
C ASP A 104 -4.20 -19.39 1.00
N VAL A 105 -4.30 -20.71 1.11
CA VAL A 105 -3.25 -21.56 1.72
C VAL A 105 -1.90 -21.37 1.04
N ARG A 106 -1.89 -21.20 -0.29
CA ARG A 106 -0.64 -20.99 -1.06
C ARG A 106 0.03 -19.67 -0.68
N VAL A 107 -0.75 -18.62 -0.45
CA VAL A 107 -0.24 -17.31 0.01
C VAL A 107 0.30 -17.44 1.43
N ILE A 108 -0.43 -18.16 2.30
CA ILE A 108 0.00 -18.43 3.66
C ILE A 108 1.32 -19.18 3.69
N GLU A 109 1.48 -20.22 2.89
CA GLU A 109 2.72 -21.01 2.81
C GLU A 109 3.92 -20.21 2.33
N VAL A 110 3.75 -19.35 1.32
CA VAL A 110 4.84 -18.58 0.72
C VAL A 110 5.23 -17.35 1.53
N TYR A 111 4.25 -16.58 2.00
CA TYR A 111 4.49 -15.29 2.65
C TYR A 111 4.44 -15.34 4.17
N LEU A 112 3.80 -16.34 4.76
CA LEU A 112 3.45 -16.38 6.17
C LEU A 112 4.05 -17.56 6.91
N GLY A 113 4.84 -18.35 6.24
CA GLY A 113 5.55 -19.48 6.86
C GLY A 113 6.40 -19.11 8.09
N THR A 114 6.55 -17.82 8.38
CA THR A 114 7.24 -17.27 9.54
C THR A 114 6.37 -16.39 10.45
N ASP A 115 5.21 -15.86 9.99
CA ASP A 115 4.41 -14.88 10.74
C ASP A 115 2.89 -15.13 10.67
N ALA A 116 2.46 -16.40 10.79
CA ALA A 116 1.06 -16.82 10.67
C ALA A 116 0.12 -16.09 11.64
N GLU A 117 0.57 -15.69 12.83
CA GLU A 117 -0.26 -15.00 13.83
C GLU A 117 -0.65 -13.58 13.40
N THR A 118 0.28 -12.82 12.83
CA THR A 118 0.06 -11.42 12.40
C THR A 118 -0.95 -11.35 11.25
N THR A 119 -0.93 -12.33 10.37
CA THR A 119 -1.81 -12.35 9.18
C THR A 119 -3.21 -12.86 9.50
N GLN A 120 -3.36 -13.79 10.44
CA GLN A 120 -4.68 -14.19 10.92
C GLN A 120 -5.39 -13.01 11.61
N ALA A 121 -4.66 -12.19 12.36
CA ALA A 121 -5.21 -10.98 12.96
C ALA A 121 -5.65 -9.95 11.92
N ALA A 122 -4.85 -9.71 10.87
CA ALA A 122 -5.18 -8.79 9.78
C ALA A 122 -6.37 -9.31 8.93
N ALA A 123 -6.45 -10.62 8.67
CA ALA A 123 -7.57 -11.23 7.98
C ALA A 123 -8.86 -11.20 8.81
N ALA A 124 -8.77 -11.37 10.14
CA ALA A 124 -9.91 -11.25 11.04
C ALA A 124 -10.44 -9.81 11.10
N GLU A 125 -9.56 -8.83 11.10
CA GLU A 125 -9.94 -7.42 11.07
C GLU A 125 -10.57 -6.99 9.72
N ALA A 126 -10.03 -7.47 8.60
CA ALA A 126 -10.64 -7.26 7.28
C ALA A 126 -12.05 -7.85 7.19
N ARG A 127 -12.29 -9.05 7.78
CA ARG A 127 -13.63 -9.64 7.87
C ARG A 127 -14.59 -8.82 8.72
N ARG A 128 -14.15 -8.30 9.86
CA ARG A 128 -14.98 -7.43 10.72
C ARG A 128 -15.40 -6.15 10.01
N ARG A 129 -14.51 -5.55 9.20
CA ARG A 129 -14.81 -4.35 8.42
C ARG A 129 -15.71 -4.61 7.21
N ALA A 130 -15.64 -5.80 6.64
CA ALA A 130 -16.51 -6.21 5.52
C ALA A 130 -17.92 -6.63 5.94
N GLY A 131 -18.22 -6.66 7.25
CA GLY A 131 -19.57 -6.95 7.75
C GLY A 131 -20.01 -8.40 7.57
N VAL A 132 -19.06 -9.33 7.47
CA VAL A 132 -19.32 -10.78 7.35
C VAL A 132 -18.78 -11.49 8.58
#